data_cd009c9eb2faeefd22a606cb42e2add8
#
_entry.id   cd009c9eb2faeefd22a606cb42e2add8
#
_cell.length_a   1.000
_cell.length_b   1.000
_cell.length_c   1.000
_cell.angle_alpha   90.00
_cell.angle_beta   90.00
_cell.angle_gamma   90.00
#
_symmetry.space_group_name_H-M   'P 1'
#
loop_
_entity.id
_entity.type
_entity.pdbx_description
1 polymer ?
#
loop_
_entity_poly.entity_id
_entity_poly.type
_entity_poly.pdbx_seq_one_letter_code
_entity_poly.pdbx_strand_id
1 'polypeptide(L)'
;MRKWNIGWGTISHCNMNCQFCYSKYRRKNSKDLGYADWVRFVDENHEKINSINYGTGENTLDESWFDLVAYIRNHYPEIRQALTTNGHLAEAVKDEKCLNAFIEGIDEVDVSLDFCDAQKHAEFRGQPEAYGWAIDTLALCEKYKKPTTIVFLGSEKNVSRENIDGLFSIAKEYGAILRMNMYRPTEGVNDLSKQFIISYETFVDALNYIAKQHHIISMNDALFSSFLTNETVADPSGDRSIRILADGSITPSTYLIDENYIVANITEPNVLDKIEKSNMLTNLIVKTIPSECKGCAYENSCAGGVYDRRYLWYGTLEKKDPYCPGVFHARNNQPIEITASDFVSVHDGYLPTIFFRPKED
;
A
#
# COMPACT_ATOMS: atom_id res chain seq x y z
N MET A 1 16.72 3.51 -18.71
CA MET A 1 15.31 3.99 -18.79
C MET A 1 14.69 3.76 -17.43
N ARG A 2 13.95 4.75 -16.88
CA ARG A 2 13.24 4.61 -15.60
C ARG A 2 12.07 3.65 -15.79
N LYS A 3 11.89 2.69 -14.87
CA LYS A 3 10.70 1.84 -14.82
C LYS A 3 9.87 2.19 -13.59
N TRP A 4 8.56 2.19 -13.76
CA TRP A 4 7.59 2.58 -12.74
C TRP A 4 6.95 1.38 -12.06
N ASN A 5 6.80 1.46 -10.75
CA ASN A 5 5.89 0.63 -9.99
C ASN A 5 4.54 1.36 -9.93
N ILE A 6 3.52 0.74 -10.47
CA ILE A 6 2.22 1.40 -10.67
C ILE A 6 1.19 0.79 -9.72
N GLY A 7 0.61 1.63 -8.84
CA GLY A 7 -0.64 1.26 -8.20
C GLY A 7 -1.80 1.60 -9.12
N TRP A 8 -2.68 0.66 -9.41
CA TRP A 8 -3.77 0.87 -10.35
C TRP A 8 -5.11 0.45 -9.77
N GLY A 9 -6.05 1.38 -9.67
CA GLY A 9 -7.46 1.09 -9.47
C GLY A 9 -8.18 1.15 -10.79
N THR A 10 -8.54 0.01 -11.35
CA THR A 10 -9.22 -0.05 -12.64
C THR A 10 -10.69 0.34 -12.53
N ILE A 11 -11.31 0.12 -11.37
CA ILE A 11 -12.69 0.52 -11.10
C ILE A 11 -12.82 1.31 -9.80
N SER A 12 -13.81 2.19 -9.75
CA SER A 12 -14.18 2.94 -8.55
C SER A 12 -15.11 2.17 -7.62
N HIS A 13 -15.80 1.15 -8.15
CA HIS A 13 -16.76 0.35 -7.40
C HIS A 13 -16.06 -0.53 -6.34
N CYS A 14 -16.73 -0.70 -5.18
CA CYS A 14 -16.30 -1.60 -4.11
C CYS A 14 -17.55 -2.09 -3.37
N ASN A 15 -17.58 -3.38 -3.05
CA ASN A 15 -18.63 -4.01 -2.26
C ASN A 15 -18.55 -3.70 -0.76
N MET A 16 -17.54 -2.91 -0.33
CA MET A 16 -17.37 -2.43 1.05
C MET A 16 -17.43 -0.92 1.17
N ASN A 17 -17.75 -0.43 2.38
CA ASN A 17 -17.84 1.00 2.69
C ASN A 17 -17.03 1.36 3.95
N CYS A 18 -15.77 0.91 4.01
CA CYS A 18 -14.88 1.14 5.15
C CYS A 18 -14.76 2.63 5.49
N GLN A 19 -14.86 2.97 6.77
CA GLN A 19 -14.80 4.37 7.23
C GLN A 19 -13.41 4.99 7.06
N PHE A 20 -12.37 4.17 7.13
CA PHE A 20 -10.96 4.56 6.97
C PHE A 20 -10.45 4.49 5.54
N CYS A 21 -11.32 4.18 4.55
CA CYS A 21 -10.90 3.99 3.17
C CYS A 21 -10.35 5.29 2.57
N TYR A 22 -9.06 5.28 2.22
CA TYR A 22 -8.35 6.44 1.67
C TYR A 22 -8.91 6.94 0.34
N SER A 23 -9.55 6.07 -0.45
CA SER A 23 -10.04 6.40 -1.79
C SER A 23 -11.54 6.68 -1.87
N LYS A 24 -12.27 6.56 -0.77
CA LYS A 24 -13.74 6.64 -0.74
C LYS A 24 -14.30 7.93 -1.36
N TYR A 25 -13.73 9.07 -1.00
CA TYR A 25 -14.16 10.36 -1.52
C TYR A 25 -13.98 10.45 -3.04
N ARG A 26 -12.80 10.12 -3.53
CA ARG A 26 -12.45 10.21 -4.96
C ARG A 26 -13.26 9.25 -5.82
N ARG A 27 -13.54 8.05 -5.32
CA ARG A 27 -14.32 7.02 -6.05
C ARG A 27 -15.77 7.42 -6.33
N LYS A 28 -16.41 8.21 -5.47
CA LYS A 28 -17.83 8.59 -5.60
C LYS A 28 -18.16 9.34 -6.89
N ASN A 29 -17.21 10.09 -7.44
CA ASN A 29 -17.38 10.95 -8.60
C ASN A 29 -16.58 10.47 -9.81
N SER A 30 -16.02 9.25 -9.76
CA SER A 30 -15.21 8.70 -10.85
C SER A 30 -16.07 8.38 -12.07
N LYS A 31 -15.51 8.65 -13.24
CA LYS A 31 -15.98 8.11 -14.54
C LYS A 31 -14.93 7.11 -14.97
N ASP A 32 -15.17 5.86 -14.64
CA ASP A 32 -14.20 4.80 -14.86
C ASP A 32 -13.93 4.62 -16.35
N LEU A 33 -12.65 4.43 -16.68
CA LEU A 33 -12.23 4.03 -18.01
C LEU A 33 -12.50 2.54 -18.23
N GLY A 34 -12.50 2.10 -19.48
CA GLY A 34 -12.77 0.72 -19.83
C GLY A 34 -11.55 -0.04 -20.32
N TYR A 35 -11.72 -1.32 -20.56
CA TYR A 35 -10.69 -2.27 -21.01
C TYR A 35 -9.85 -1.76 -22.18
N ALA A 36 -10.45 -1.13 -23.18
CA ALA A 36 -9.73 -0.61 -24.35
C ALA A 36 -8.72 0.49 -24.00
N ASP A 37 -9.06 1.36 -23.03
CA ASP A 37 -8.15 2.41 -22.55
C ASP A 37 -7.00 1.81 -21.74
N TRP A 38 -7.28 0.78 -20.93
CA TRP A 38 -6.27 0.10 -20.13
C TRP A 38 -5.25 -0.61 -21.01
N VAL A 39 -5.71 -1.37 -22.01
CA VAL A 39 -4.84 -2.07 -22.97
C VAL A 39 -3.99 -1.07 -23.74
N ARG A 40 -4.60 -0.01 -24.29
CA ARG A 40 -3.85 1.02 -25.02
C ARG A 40 -2.74 1.63 -24.16
N PHE A 41 -3.02 1.97 -22.89
CA PHE A 41 -2.02 2.51 -21.97
C PHE A 41 -0.86 1.54 -21.77
N VAL A 42 -1.14 0.26 -21.55
CA VAL A 42 -0.09 -0.77 -21.36
C VAL A 42 0.73 -0.92 -22.64
N ASP A 43 0.09 -1.05 -23.80
CA ASP A 43 0.77 -1.23 -25.08
C ASP A 43 1.73 -0.08 -25.40
N GLU A 44 1.32 1.16 -25.12
CA GLU A 44 2.14 2.35 -25.37
C GLU A 44 3.29 2.52 -24.37
N ASN A 45 3.21 1.89 -23.18
CA ASN A 45 4.12 2.20 -22.06
C ASN A 45 4.80 0.98 -21.43
N HIS A 46 4.57 -0.25 -21.91
CA HIS A 46 5.02 -1.51 -21.24
C HIS A 46 6.51 -1.52 -20.90
N GLU A 47 7.38 -0.99 -21.76
CA GLU A 47 8.83 -0.94 -21.52
C GLU A 47 9.22 -0.13 -20.28
N LYS A 48 8.33 0.78 -19.83
CA LYS A 48 8.50 1.64 -18.66
C LYS A 48 7.76 1.14 -17.42
N ILE A 49 7.07 0.01 -17.53
CA ILE A 49 6.36 -0.59 -16.41
C ILE A 49 7.23 -1.70 -15.81
N ASN A 50 7.50 -1.63 -14.52
CA ASN A 50 8.17 -2.67 -13.77
C ASN A 50 7.15 -3.62 -13.13
N SER A 51 6.13 -3.03 -12.49
CA SER A 51 5.09 -3.79 -11.81
C SER A 51 3.79 -3.01 -11.73
N ILE A 52 2.69 -3.74 -11.61
CA ILE A 52 1.36 -3.20 -11.38
C ILE A 52 0.81 -3.84 -10.11
N ASN A 53 0.39 -2.99 -9.16
CA ASN A 53 -0.41 -3.43 -8.02
C ASN A 53 -1.84 -2.92 -8.19
N TYR A 54 -2.76 -3.84 -8.41
CA TYR A 54 -4.18 -3.53 -8.50
C TYR A 54 -4.77 -3.32 -7.10
N GLY A 55 -5.41 -2.18 -6.91
CA GLY A 55 -6.05 -1.79 -5.63
C GLY A 55 -6.74 -0.45 -5.83
N THR A 56 -7.61 -0.03 -4.95
CA THR A 56 -8.64 1.02 -5.08
C THR A 56 -9.90 0.46 -5.72
N GLY A 57 -11.04 0.67 -5.06
CA GLY A 57 -12.20 -0.13 -5.35
C GLY A 57 -11.97 -1.58 -4.94
N GLU A 58 -12.67 -2.50 -5.57
CA GLU A 58 -12.37 -3.94 -5.50
C GLU A 58 -12.36 -4.48 -6.93
N ASN A 59 -11.17 -4.62 -7.51
CA ASN A 59 -11.00 -4.94 -8.93
C ASN A 59 -11.62 -6.28 -9.31
N THR A 60 -11.73 -7.22 -8.38
CA THR A 60 -12.32 -8.55 -8.60
C THR A 60 -13.83 -8.52 -8.85
N LEU A 61 -14.48 -7.37 -8.74
CA LEU A 61 -15.90 -7.17 -9.10
C LEU A 61 -16.12 -6.95 -10.60
N ASP A 62 -15.06 -6.80 -11.38
CA ASP A 62 -15.14 -6.54 -12.83
C ASP A 62 -14.42 -7.65 -13.61
N GLU A 63 -15.16 -8.41 -14.40
CA GLU A 63 -14.60 -9.46 -15.26
C GLU A 63 -13.57 -8.91 -16.24
N SER A 64 -13.73 -7.67 -16.72
CA SER A 64 -12.77 -7.01 -17.63
C SER A 64 -11.40 -6.82 -17.01
N TRP A 65 -11.31 -6.73 -15.67
CA TRP A 65 -10.03 -6.69 -14.98
C TRP A 65 -9.28 -8.02 -15.13
N PHE A 66 -9.95 -9.15 -15.04
CA PHE A 66 -9.32 -10.46 -15.28
C PHE A 66 -8.83 -10.59 -16.74
N ASP A 67 -9.57 -10.01 -17.69
CA ASP A 67 -9.14 -9.95 -19.09
C ASP A 67 -7.85 -9.12 -19.24
N LEU A 68 -7.75 -7.98 -18.54
CA LEU A 68 -6.54 -7.17 -18.52
C LEU A 68 -5.35 -7.93 -17.91
N VAL A 69 -5.56 -8.62 -16.80
CA VAL A 69 -4.52 -9.42 -16.14
C VAL A 69 -3.99 -10.51 -17.09
N ALA A 70 -4.88 -11.24 -17.76
CA ALA A 70 -4.50 -12.25 -18.74
C ALA A 70 -3.82 -11.63 -19.97
N TYR A 71 -4.30 -10.49 -20.45
CA TYR A 71 -3.69 -9.76 -21.57
C TYR A 71 -2.25 -9.40 -21.28
N ILE A 72 -2.00 -8.77 -20.13
CA ILE A 72 -0.65 -8.34 -19.72
C ILE A 72 0.27 -9.56 -19.59
N ARG A 73 -0.18 -10.64 -18.94
CA ARG A 73 0.62 -11.86 -18.81
C ARG A 73 1.02 -12.45 -20.16
N ASN A 74 0.12 -12.46 -21.14
CA ASN A 74 0.35 -13.03 -22.45
C ASN A 74 1.26 -12.18 -23.35
N HIS A 75 1.21 -10.85 -23.23
CA HIS A 75 1.93 -9.95 -24.13
C HIS A 75 3.19 -9.33 -23.50
N TYR A 76 3.20 -9.15 -22.16
CA TYR A 76 4.26 -8.47 -21.40
C TYR A 76 4.59 -9.24 -20.12
N PRO A 77 5.06 -10.51 -20.22
CA PRO A 77 5.26 -11.40 -19.07
C PRO A 77 6.30 -10.91 -18.06
N GLU A 78 7.13 -9.94 -18.44
CA GLU A 78 8.10 -9.30 -17.55
C GLU A 78 7.46 -8.33 -16.55
N ILE A 79 6.22 -7.87 -16.79
CA ILE A 79 5.51 -6.98 -15.85
C ILE A 79 4.95 -7.84 -14.72
N ARG A 80 5.44 -7.58 -13.51
CA ARG A 80 4.89 -8.24 -12.31
C ARG A 80 3.51 -7.67 -11.98
N GLN A 81 2.57 -8.54 -11.64
CA GLN A 81 1.20 -8.17 -11.31
C GLN A 81 0.84 -8.61 -9.90
N ALA A 82 0.47 -7.67 -9.04
CA ALA A 82 0.00 -7.91 -7.68
C ALA A 82 -1.45 -7.44 -7.51
N LEU A 83 -2.18 -8.09 -6.63
CA LEU A 83 -3.55 -7.70 -6.27
C LEU A 83 -3.63 -7.36 -4.79
N THR A 84 -4.19 -6.20 -4.46
CA THR A 84 -4.68 -5.89 -3.12
C THR A 84 -6.20 -6.00 -3.11
N THR A 85 -6.74 -6.96 -2.36
CA THR A 85 -8.17 -7.26 -2.30
C THR A 85 -8.72 -7.16 -0.87
N ASN A 86 -10.00 -6.91 -0.78
CA ASN A 86 -10.75 -7.01 0.48
C ASN A 86 -11.17 -8.45 0.83
N GLY A 87 -10.74 -9.43 0.02
CA GLY A 87 -11.05 -10.84 0.15
C GLY A 87 -12.10 -11.37 -0.86
N HIS A 88 -12.73 -10.51 -1.65
CA HIS A 88 -13.74 -10.95 -2.62
C HIS A 88 -13.19 -11.85 -3.75
N LEU A 89 -11.87 -11.95 -3.89
CA LEU A 89 -11.23 -12.77 -4.92
C LEU A 89 -11.75 -14.21 -4.93
N ALA A 90 -11.88 -14.86 -3.78
CA ALA A 90 -12.36 -16.25 -3.70
C ALA A 90 -13.77 -16.44 -4.28
N GLU A 91 -14.64 -15.43 -4.18
CA GLU A 91 -15.95 -15.42 -4.82
C GLU A 91 -15.85 -15.24 -6.34
N ALA A 92 -15.04 -14.30 -6.80
CA ALA A 92 -14.88 -13.95 -8.19
C ALA A 92 -14.31 -15.13 -9.02
N VAL A 93 -13.38 -15.89 -8.48
CA VAL A 93 -12.73 -17.02 -9.17
C VAL A 93 -13.53 -18.33 -9.13
N LYS A 94 -14.78 -18.30 -8.72
CA LYS A 94 -15.71 -19.43 -8.96
C LYS A 94 -15.98 -19.61 -10.45
N ASP A 95 -15.82 -18.55 -11.23
CA ASP A 95 -15.76 -18.62 -12.68
C ASP A 95 -14.39 -19.14 -13.15
N GLU A 96 -14.38 -20.11 -14.07
CA GLU A 96 -13.16 -20.78 -14.54
C GLU A 96 -12.21 -19.83 -15.30
N LYS A 97 -12.75 -18.90 -16.08
CA LYS A 97 -11.95 -17.88 -16.80
C LYS A 97 -11.23 -16.98 -15.83
N CYS A 98 -11.95 -16.49 -14.80
CA CYS A 98 -11.37 -15.65 -13.77
C CYS A 98 -10.32 -16.40 -12.94
N LEU A 99 -10.58 -17.69 -12.65
CA LEU A 99 -9.61 -18.53 -11.95
C LEU A 99 -8.31 -18.70 -12.74
N ASN A 100 -8.39 -18.97 -14.03
CA ASN A 100 -7.22 -19.13 -14.88
C ASN A 100 -6.41 -17.81 -14.98
N ALA A 101 -7.09 -16.69 -15.18
CA ALA A 101 -6.44 -15.37 -15.19
C ALA A 101 -5.73 -15.07 -13.86
N PHE A 102 -6.32 -15.43 -12.73
CA PHE A 102 -5.69 -15.32 -11.41
C PHE A 102 -4.46 -16.22 -11.30
N ILE A 103 -4.59 -17.52 -11.62
CA ILE A 103 -3.51 -18.48 -11.46
C ILE A 103 -2.30 -18.12 -12.33
N GLU A 104 -2.52 -17.75 -13.57
CA GLU A 104 -1.45 -17.49 -14.53
C GLU A 104 -0.94 -16.04 -14.43
N GLY A 105 -1.84 -15.08 -14.19
CA GLY A 105 -1.58 -13.66 -14.33
C GLY A 105 -1.08 -12.97 -13.07
N ILE A 106 -1.54 -13.37 -11.88
CA ILE A 106 -1.19 -12.69 -10.61
C ILE A 106 0.02 -13.35 -9.96
N ASP A 107 1.04 -12.55 -9.64
CA ASP A 107 2.28 -13.00 -9.02
C ASP A 107 2.22 -13.00 -7.48
N GLU A 108 1.49 -12.06 -6.87
CA GLU A 108 1.31 -11.97 -5.41
C GLU A 108 -0.04 -11.36 -5.05
N VAL A 109 -0.56 -11.70 -3.85
CA VAL A 109 -1.85 -11.22 -3.36
C VAL A 109 -1.70 -10.62 -1.97
N ASP A 110 -2.23 -9.42 -1.81
CA ASP A 110 -2.41 -8.76 -0.52
C ASP A 110 -3.86 -8.87 -0.09
N VAL A 111 -4.10 -9.57 1.00
CA VAL A 111 -5.44 -9.77 1.57
C VAL A 111 -5.65 -8.85 2.76
N SER A 112 -6.67 -8.04 2.68
CA SER A 112 -7.00 -7.09 3.75
C SER A 112 -7.64 -7.80 4.95
N LEU A 113 -6.91 -7.89 6.08
CA LEU A 113 -7.42 -8.48 7.32
C LEU A 113 -6.89 -7.69 8.53
N ASP A 114 -7.75 -6.88 9.18
CA ASP A 114 -7.34 -5.96 10.26
C ASP A 114 -7.48 -6.57 11.66
N PHE A 115 -8.33 -7.59 11.82
CA PHE A 115 -8.55 -8.28 13.10
C PHE A 115 -8.57 -9.78 12.91
N CYS A 116 -8.00 -10.50 13.87
CA CYS A 116 -8.12 -11.96 13.95
C CYS A 116 -9.51 -12.42 14.41
N ASP A 117 -10.30 -11.53 15.00
CA ASP A 117 -11.67 -11.76 15.41
C ASP A 117 -12.64 -11.36 14.28
N ALA A 118 -13.53 -12.28 13.89
CA ALA A 118 -14.44 -12.13 12.78
C ALA A 118 -15.42 -10.96 12.96
N GLN A 119 -15.97 -10.79 14.17
CA GLN A 119 -16.93 -9.74 14.45
C GLN A 119 -16.23 -8.37 14.43
N LYS A 120 -15.08 -8.22 15.09
CA LYS A 120 -14.30 -6.98 15.09
C LYS A 120 -13.89 -6.59 13.68
N HIS A 121 -13.48 -7.57 12.85
CA HIS A 121 -13.12 -7.30 11.46
C HIS A 121 -14.32 -6.82 10.63
N ALA A 122 -15.45 -7.50 10.73
CA ALA A 122 -16.68 -7.12 10.06
C ALA A 122 -17.15 -5.71 10.44
N GLU A 123 -17.14 -5.38 11.73
CA GLU A 123 -17.48 -4.05 12.25
C GLU A 123 -16.52 -2.97 11.72
N PHE A 124 -15.22 -3.24 11.73
CA PHE A 124 -14.19 -2.31 11.27
C PHE A 124 -14.29 -2.04 9.76
N ARG A 125 -14.60 -3.06 8.97
CA ARG A 125 -14.76 -2.98 7.51
C ARG A 125 -16.18 -2.55 7.09
N GLY A 126 -17.15 -2.61 7.99
CA GLY A 126 -18.55 -2.29 7.69
C GLY A 126 -19.19 -3.29 6.73
N GLN A 127 -18.77 -4.57 6.79
CA GLN A 127 -19.24 -5.65 5.93
C GLN A 127 -19.22 -6.98 6.70
N PRO A 128 -20.39 -7.63 6.94
CA PRO A 128 -20.48 -8.85 7.72
C PRO A 128 -19.62 -10.02 7.18
N GLU A 129 -19.54 -10.15 5.87
CA GLU A 129 -18.82 -11.24 5.21
C GLU A 129 -17.31 -11.01 5.08
N ALA A 130 -16.81 -9.81 5.45
CA ALA A 130 -15.42 -9.41 5.20
C ALA A 130 -14.38 -10.39 5.74
N TYR A 131 -14.60 -10.95 6.93
CA TYR A 131 -13.68 -11.92 7.52
C TYR A 131 -13.69 -13.23 6.75
N GLY A 132 -14.88 -13.79 6.45
CA GLY A 132 -15.02 -15.02 5.68
C GLY A 132 -14.35 -14.90 4.31
N TRP A 133 -14.61 -13.82 3.58
CA TRP A 133 -13.97 -13.56 2.29
C TRP A 133 -12.44 -13.49 2.38
N ALA A 134 -11.90 -12.85 3.43
CA ALA A 134 -10.46 -12.79 3.62
C ALA A 134 -9.86 -14.19 3.87
N ILE A 135 -10.45 -15.00 4.74
CA ILE A 135 -9.99 -16.36 5.04
C ILE A 135 -10.10 -17.28 3.82
N ASP A 136 -11.21 -17.22 3.09
CA ASP A 136 -11.40 -18.00 1.86
C ASP A 136 -10.36 -17.63 0.79
N THR A 137 -10.01 -16.35 0.70
CA THR A 137 -8.95 -15.89 -0.23
C THR A 137 -7.56 -16.33 0.23
N LEU A 138 -7.27 -16.33 1.53
CA LEU A 138 -6.01 -16.88 2.06
C LEU A 138 -5.88 -18.38 1.73
N ALA A 139 -6.94 -19.17 1.96
CA ALA A 139 -6.98 -20.58 1.63
C ALA A 139 -6.84 -20.84 0.11
N LEU A 140 -7.45 -19.98 -0.73
CA LEU A 140 -7.28 -20.02 -2.18
C LEU A 140 -5.82 -19.80 -2.58
N CYS A 141 -5.18 -18.78 -2.01
CA CYS A 141 -3.78 -18.45 -2.28
C CYS A 141 -2.82 -19.56 -1.86
N GLU A 142 -3.03 -20.16 -0.68
CA GLU A 142 -2.28 -21.32 -0.21
C GLU A 142 -2.42 -22.50 -1.19
N LYS A 143 -3.66 -22.85 -1.56
CA LYS A 143 -3.95 -23.92 -2.51
C LYS A 143 -3.18 -23.78 -3.83
N TYR A 144 -3.07 -22.57 -4.36
CA TYR A 144 -2.38 -22.29 -5.61
C TYR A 144 -0.94 -21.79 -5.43
N LYS A 145 -0.41 -21.84 -4.20
CA LYS A 145 0.95 -21.46 -3.83
C LYS A 145 1.30 -20.03 -4.27
N LYS A 146 0.36 -19.12 -4.16
CA LYS A 146 0.58 -17.70 -4.43
C LYS A 146 1.26 -17.04 -3.24
N PRO A 147 2.36 -16.30 -3.45
CA PRO A 147 2.90 -15.41 -2.41
C PRO A 147 1.80 -14.51 -1.87
N THR A 148 1.61 -14.52 -0.56
CA THR A 148 0.46 -13.86 0.05
C THR A 148 0.88 -13.02 1.25
N THR A 149 0.31 -11.82 1.34
CA THR A 149 0.50 -10.90 2.45
C THR A 149 -0.83 -10.56 3.08
N ILE A 150 -0.96 -10.74 4.39
CA ILE A 150 -2.05 -10.16 5.17
C ILE A 150 -1.73 -8.68 5.39
N VAL A 151 -2.62 -7.81 4.95
CA VAL A 151 -2.48 -6.35 5.10
C VAL A 151 -3.45 -5.84 6.14
N PHE A 152 -2.93 -5.17 7.16
CA PHE A 152 -3.74 -4.51 8.17
C PHE A 152 -3.36 -3.05 8.35
N LEU A 153 -4.33 -2.24 8.76
CA LEU A 153 -4.14 -0.83 9.08
C LEU A 153 -3.69 -0.71 10.53
N GLY A 154 -2.47 -0.19 10.78
CA GLY A 154 -2.02 0.12 12.13
C GLY A 154 -2.82 1.30 12.71
N SER A 155 -3.66 1.01 13.72
CA SER A 155 -4.46 2.00 14.44
C SER A 155 -4.54 1.64 15.91
N GLU A 156 -4.91 2.59 16.77
CA GLU A 156 -5.12 2.34 18.21
C GLU A 156 -6.08 1.18 18.49
N LYS A 157 -6.96 0.85 17.51
CA LYS A 157 -8.00 -0.17 17.68
C LYS A 157 -7.51 -1.60 17.49
N ASN A 158 -6.45 -1.82 16.72
CA ASN A 158 -6.07 -3.16 16.25
C ASN A 158 -4.61 -3.56 16.48
N VAL A 159 -3.80 -2.72 17.11
CA VAL A 159 -2.42 -3.07 17.49
C VAL A 159 -2.28 -3.67 18.89
N SER A 160 -3.38 -4.19 19.48
CA SER A 160 -3.29 -4.94 20.73
C SER A 160 -2.49 -6.23 20.52
N ARG A 161 -1.80 -6.71 21.58
CA ARG A 161 -1.00 -7.94 21.52
C ARG A 161 -1.83 -9.13 21.10
N GLU A 162 -3.04 -9.27 21.65
CA GLU A 162 -3.99 -10.33 21.29
C GLU A 162 -4.28 -10.34 19.78
N ASN A 163 -4.56 -9.17 19.20
CA ASN A 163 -4.85 -9.08 17.76
C ASN A 163 -3.61 -9.33 16.90
N ILE A 164 -2.46 -8.81 17.31
CA ILE A 164 -1.18 -9.07 16.63
C ILE A 164 -0.90 -10.57 16.61
N ASP A 165 -0.92 -11.25 17.77
CA ASP A 165 -0.66 -12.69 17.88
C ASP A 165 -1.65 -13.52 17.06
N GLY A 166 -2.93 -13.12 17.06
CA GLY A 166 -3.94 -13.76 16.24
C GLY A 166 -3.72 -13.61 14.75
N LEU A 167 -3.35 -12.41 14.28
CA LEU A 167 -3.01 -12.19 12.85
C LEU A 167 -1.77 -12.98 12.44
N PHE A 168 -0.73 -13.05 13.30
CA PHE A 168 0.45 -13.87 13.03
C PHE A 168 0.13 -15.36 13.01
N SER A 169 -0.80 -15.84 13.84
CA SER A 169 -1.28 -17.22 13.84
C SER A 169 -1.98 -17.55 12.52
N ILE A 170 -2.86 -16.67 12.04
CA ILE A 170 -3.51 -16.82 10.74
C ILE A 170 -2.47 -16.80 9.60
N ALA A 171 -1.52 -15.88 9.65
CA ALA A 171 -0.46 -15.83 8.64
C ALA A 171 0.36 -17.13 8.58
N LYS A 172 0.69 -17.72 9.75
CA LYS A 172 1.40 -19.00 9.84
C LYS A 172 0.56 -20.14 9.25
N GLU A 173 -0.75 -20.18 9.56
CA GLU A 173 -1.68 -21.20 9.06
C GLU A 173 -1.75 -21.24 7.53
N TYR A 174 -1.77 -20.06 6.88
CA TYR A 174 -1.90 -19.95 5.42
C TYR A 174 -0.58 -19.64 4.69
N GLY A 175 0.57 -19.80 5.35
CA GLY A 175 1.87 -19.54 4.73
C GLY A 175 2.09 -18.09 4.26
N ALA A 176 1.38 -17.14 4.87
CA ALA A 176 1.42 -15.73 4.52
C ALA A 176 2.44 -14.95 5.39
N ILE A 177 2.85 -13.79 4.88
CA ILE A 177 3.51 -12.74 5.68
C ILE A 177 2.52 -11.66 6.04
N LEU A 178 2.95 -10.67 6.86
CA LEU A 178 2.11 -9.54 7.22
C LEU A 178 2.72 -8.22 6.74
N ARG A 179 1.85 -7.27 6.47
CA ARG A 179 2.21 -5.88 6.17
C ARG A 179 1.34 -4.92 6.96
N MET A 180 1.96 -3.97 7.64
CA MET A 180 1.25 -2.91 8.33
C MET A 180 1.33 -1.60 7.53
N ASN A 181 0.19 -1.00 7.27
CA ASN A 181 0.07 0.33 6.71
C ASN A 181 -0.36 1.31 7.79
N MET A 182 0.20 2.50 7.80
CA MET A 182 -0.29 3.58 8.65
C MET A 182 -1.45 4.29 7.99
N TYR A 183 -2.44 4.71 8.79
CA TYR A 183 -3.57 5.49 8.31
C TYR A 183 -3.10 6.82 7.66
N ARG A 184 -3.79 7.20 6.59
CA ARG A 184 -3.60 8.48 5.89
C ARG A 184 -4.93 9.24 5.84
N PRO A 185 -5.03 10.43 6.46
CA PRO A 185 -6.25 11.23 6.48
C PRO A 185 -6.43 11.97 5.14
N THR A 186 -6.81 11.26 4.07
CA THR A 186 -6.95 11.82 2.72
C THR A 186 -8.04 12.88 2.59
N GLU A 187 -9.00 12.91 3.52
CA GLU A 187 -10.01 13.97 3.64
C GLU A 187 -9.66 15.00 4.75
N GLY A 188 -8.38 15.07 5.11
CA GLY A 188 -7.89 15.91 6.19
C GLY A 188 -8.07 15.32 7.59
N VAL A 189 -7.45 15.97 8.57
CA VAL A 189 -7.56 15.57 9.98
C VAL A 189 -8.87 16.12 10.57
N ASN A 190 -9.80 15.23 10.89
CA ASN A 190 -11.11 15.53 11.44
C ASN A 190 -11.48 14.49 12.53
N ASP A 191 -12.64 14.60 13.15
CA ASP A 191 -13.03 13.72 14.27
C ASP A 191 -13.20 12.25 13.85
N LEU A 192 -13.54 11.98 12.60
CA LEU A 192 -13.58 10.62 12.07
C LEU A 192 -12.15 10.08 11.88
N SER A 193 -11.29 10.84 11.23
CA SER A 193 -9.92 10.40 10.94
C SER A 193 -9.08 10.18 12.21
N LYS A 194 -9.30 10.98 13.26
CA LYS A 194 -8.63 10.82 14.56
C LYS A 194 -8.86 9.45 15.19
N GLN A 195 -9.95 8.76 14.86
CA GLN A 195 -10.24 7.42 15.39
C GLN A 195 -9.32 6.32 14.82
N PHE A 196 -8.65 6.61 13.70
CA PHE A 196 -7.76 5.68 13.00
C PHE A 196 -6.30 6.09 13.08
N ILE A 197 -6.00 7.31 13.56
CA ILE A 197 -4.64 7.77 13.80
C ILE A 197 -4.10 7.02 15.02
N ILE A 198 -2.89 6.49 14.88
CA ILE A 198 -2.16 5.85 15.98
C ILE A 198 -1.14 6.83 16.55
N SER A 199 -0.90 6.82 17.86
CA SER A 199 0.17 7.60 18.46
C SER A 199 1.54 7.02 18.09
N TYR A 200 2.59 7.85 18.11
CA TYR A 200 3.97 7.38 17.89
C TYR A 200 4.33 6.30 18.93
N GLU A 201 4.01 6.55 20.20
CA GLU A 201 4.31 5.67 21.32
C GLU A 201 3.63 4.30 21.13
N THR A 202 2.34 4.28 20.87
CA THR A 202 1.58 3.02 20.64
C THR A 202 2.14 2.26 19.43
N PHE A 203 2.50 2.99 18.37
CA PHE A 203 3.05 2.38 17.16
C PHE A 203 4.42 1.73 17.42
N VAL A 204 5.32 2.44 18.10
CA VAL A 204 6.65 1.93 18.45
C VAL A 204 6.57 0.77 19.43
N ASP A 205 5.65 0.81 20.40
CA ASP A 205 5.41 -0.30 21.34
C ASP A 205 4.94 -1.55 20.59
N ALA A 206 4.04 -1.41 19.62
CA ALA A 206 3.60 -2.51 18.78
C ALA A 206 4.75 -3.10 17.95
N LEU A 207 5.58 -2.24 17.33
CA LEU A 207 6.76 -2.68 16.57
C LEU A 207 7.79 -3.41 17.46
N ASN A 208 8.06 -2.89 18.66
CA ASN A 208 8.95 -3.54 19.62
C ASN A 208 8.41 -4.89 20.10
N TYR A 209 7.09 -5.01 20.29
CA TYR A 209 6.45 -6.27 20.60
C TYR A 209 6.63 -7.27 19.46
N ILE A 210 6.32 -6.87 18.23
CA ILE A 210 6.47 -7.71 17.04
C ILE A 210 7.92 -8.16 16.87
N ALA A 211 8.89 -7.26 16.99
CA ALA A 211 10.32 -7.58 16.83
C ALA A 211 10.83 -8.63 17.85
N LYS A 212 10.23 -8.69 19.05
CA LYS A 212 10.55 -9.72 20.06
C LYS A 212 9.99 -11.09 19.72
N GLN A 213 8.77 -11.13 19.17
CA GLN A 213 8.04 -12.39 18.93
C GLN A 213 8.22 -12.92 17.51
N HIS A 214 8.44 -12.05 16.54
CA HIS A 214 8.48 -12.33 15.11
C HIS A 214 9.64 -11.59 14.44
N HIS A 215 9.74 -11.68 13.10
CA HIS A 215 10.75 -10.98 12.31
C HIS A 215 10.15 -9.74 11.65
N ILE A 216 10.86 -8.62 11.74
CA ILE A 216 10.65 -7.49 10.83
C ILE A 216 11.59 -7.70 9.67
N ILE A 217 11.07 -7.87 8.45
CA ILE A 217 11.84 -8.23 7.26
C ILE A 217 12.05 -7.06 6.29
N SER A 218 11.25 -6.01 6.42
CA SER A 218 11.45 -4.75 5.69
C SER A 218 10.77 -3.59 6.43
N MET A 219 11.38 -2.39 6.36
CA MET A 219 10.83 -1.15 6.90
C MET A 219 11.08 -0.03 5.90
N ASN A 220 10.12 0.23 5.02
CA ASN A 220 10.21 1.21 3.94
C ASN A 220 9.56 2.56 4.27
N ASP A 221 9.64 2.97 5.52
CA ASP A 221 9.17 4.27 5.97
C ASP A 221 10.36 5.13 6.40
N ALA A 222 10.61 6.24 5.71
CA ALA A 222 11.79 7.07 5.89
C ALA A 222 11.96 7.58 7.33
N LEU A 223 10.85 7.85 8.03
CA LEU A 223 10.89 8.28 9.43
C LEU A 223 11.28 7.11 10.34
N PHE A 224 10.50 6.03 10.30
CA PHE A 224 10.67 4.92 11.23
C PHE A 224 11.96 4.14 10.97
N SER A 225 12.35 3.96 9.73
CA SER A 225 13.63 3.36 9.37
C SER A 225 14.79 4.15 10.00
N SER A 226 14.83 5.47 9.82
CA SER A 226 15.88 6.32 10.39
C SER A 226 15.94 6.28 11.91
N PHE A 227 14.78 6.28 12.60
CA PHE A 227 14.71 6.36 14.05
C PHE A 227 14.83 5.02 14.76
N LEU A 228 14.37 3.94 14.12
CA LEU A 228 14.25 2.63 14.76
C LEU A 228 15.29 1.62 14.28
N THR A 229 15.80 1.75 13.04
CA THR A 229 16.75 0.76 12.47
C THR A 229 18.13 1.35 12.18
N ASN A 230 18.28 2.68 12.18
CA ASN A 230 19.45 3.42 11.69
C ASN A 230 19.71 3.24 10.17
N GLU A 231 18.73 2.75 9.41
CA GLU A 231 18.81 2.65 7.96
C GLU A 231 18.29 3.91 7.27
N THR A 232 18.75 4.16 6.06
CA THR A 232 18.25 5.26 5.22
C THR A 232 17.42 4.70 4.10
N VAL A 233 16.12 5.02 4.11
CA VAL A 233 15.17 4.62 3.08
C VAL A 233 14.57 5.85 2.43
N ALA A 234 14.58 5.90 1.11
CA ALA A 234 13.93 6.97 0.35
C ALA A 234 12.45 6.68 0.15
N ASP A 235 11.60 7.69 0.32
CA ASP A 235 10.19 7.62 -0.08
C ASP A 235 10.10 7.39 -1.60
N PRO A 236 9.45 6.34 -2.09
CA PRO A 236 9.36 6.00 -3.51
C PRO A 236 8.37 6.87 -4.29
N SER A 237 7.51 7.61 -3.60
CA SER A 237 6.42 8.40 -4.22
C SER A 237 6.93 9.40 -5.24
N GLY A 238 6.42 9.33 -6.48
CA GLY A 238 6.79 10.20 -7.58
C GLY A 238 8.20 9.98 -8.14
N ASP A 239 9.02 9.16 -7.49
CA ASP A 239 10.36 8.79 -7.97
C ASP A 239 10.37 7.41 -8.66
N ARG A 240 9.87 6.40 -8.00
CA ARG A 240 9.79 5.02 -8.53
C ARG A 240 8.38 4.47 -8.56
N SER A 241 7.44 5.14 -7.93
CA SER A 241 6.04 4.74 -7.91
C SER A 241 5.09 5.89 -8.25
N ILE A 242 4.00 5.52 -8.89
CA ILE A 242 2.87 6.40 -9.23
C ILE A 242 1.57 5.67 -8.97
N ARG A 243 0.48 6.44 -8.90
CA ARG A 243 -0.89 5.89 -8.78
C ARG A 243 -1.71 6.26 -10.01
N ILE A 244 -2.45 5.28 -10.56
CA ILE A 244 -3.48 5.47 -11.57
C ILE A 244 -4.84 5.21 -10.91
N LEU A 245 -5.75 6.17 -11.05
CA LEU A 245 -7.12 6.09 -10.57
C LEU A 245 -8.05 5.51 -11.65
N ALA A 246 -9.26 5.13 -11.30
CA ALA A 246 -10.22 4.50 -12.21
C ALA A 246 -10.62 5.40 -13.40
N ASP A 247 -10.58 6.72 -13.24
CA ASP A 247 -10.79 7.70 -14.31
C ASP A 247 -9.53 7.96 -15.17
N GLY A 248 -8.48 7.18 -14.97
CA GLY A 248 -7.21 7.29 -15.67
C GLY A 248 -6.27 8.38 -15.14
N SER A 249 -6.67 9.16 -14.16
CA SER A 249 -5.81 10.19 -13.55
C SER A 249 -4.58 9.57 -12.90
N ILE A 250 -3.41 10.17 -13.16
CA ILE A 250 -2.13 9.74 -12.57
C ILE A 250 -1.75 10.71 -11.45
N THR A 251 -1.40 10.17 -10.29
CA THR A 251 -0.94 10.92 -9.13
C THR A 251 0.39 10.37 -8.60
N PRO A 252 1.19 11.18 -7.87
CA PRO A 252 2.53 10.78 -7.44
C PRO A 252 2.56 9.78 -6.28
N SER A 253 1.44 9.58 -5.59
CA SER A 253 1.34 8.68 -4.44
C SER A 253 -0.05 8.05 -4.39
N THR A 254 -0.12 6.86 -3.80
CA THR A 254 -1.39 6.16 -3.51
C THR A 254 -2.35 7.01 -2.68
N TYR A 255 -1.85 7.89 -1.85
CA TYR A 255 -2.66 8.67 -0.91
C TYR A 255 -2.85 10.13 -1.32
N LEU A 256 -2.03 10.69 -2.21
CA LEU A 256 -2.21 12.03 -2.77
C LEU A 256 -3.12 11.97 -4.01
N ILE A 257 -4.39 11.69 -3.78
CA ILE A 257 -5.39 11.42 -4.84
C ILE A 257 -6.34 12.58 -5.13
N ASP A 258 -6.18 13.70 -4.45
CA ASP A 258 -6.94 14.92 -4.72
C ASP A 258 -6.60 15.50 -6.11
N GLU A 259 -7.52 16.29 -6.68
CA GLU A 259 -7.37 16.90 -8.00
C GLU A 259 -6.10 17.75 -8.14
N ASN A 260 -5.67 18.37 -7.04
CA ASN A 260 -4.45 19.18 -7.00
C ASN A 260 -3.16 18.37 -7.22
N TYR A 261 -3.22 17.05 -7.10
CA TYR A 261 -2.06 16.16 -7.27
C TYR A 261 -2.07 15.40 -8.59
N ILE A 262 -3.06 15.64 -9.47
CA ILE A 262 -3.10 15.00 -10.79
C ILE A 262 -1.97 15.58 -11.66
N VAL A 263 -1.13 14.70 -12.17
CA VAL A 263 0.01 15.07 -13.03
C VAL A 263 -0.25 14.81 -14.50
N ALA A 264 -1.12 13.85 -14.83
CA ALA A 264 -1.49 13.47 -16.19
C ALA A 264 -2.69 12.50 -16.16
N ASN A 265 -3.10 12.03 -17.36
CA ASN A 265 -4.12 10.98 -17.50
C ASN A 265 -3.66 9.91 -18.49
N ILE A 266 -3.97 8.62 -18.27
CA ILE A 266 -3.57 7.51 -19.15
C ILE A 266 -4.19 7.58 -20.56
N THR A 267 -5.18 8.45 -20.75
CA THR A 267 -5.73 8.71 -22.08
C THR A 267 -4.78 9.53 -22.97
N GLU A 268 -3.75 10.13 -22.38
CA GLU A 268 -2.73 10.88 -23.12
C GLU A 268 -1.69 9.93 -23.73
N PRO A 269 -1.28 10.12 -24.99
CA PRO A 269 -0.28 9.28 -25.63
C PRO A 269 1.10 9.42 -24.96
N ASN A 270 1.83 8.31 -24.82
CA ASN A 270 3.19 8.26 -24.22
C ASN A 270 3.26 8.99 -22.87
N VAL A 271 2.23 8.80 -22.05
CA VAL A 271 2.04 9.56 -20.80
C VAL A 271 3.19 9.40 -19.81
N LEU A 272 3.82 8.21 -19.73
CA LEU A 272 4.93 7.97 -18.82
C LEU A 272 6.19 8.77 -19.21
N ASP A 273 6.37 9.15 -20.48
CA ASP A 273 7.40 10.08 -20.89
C ASP A 273 7.13 11.52 -20.45
N LYS A 274 5.86 11.88 -20.38
CA LYS A 274 5.44 13.23 -19.98
C LYS A 274 5.59 13.43 -18.48
N ILE A 275 5.18 12.45 -17.69
CA ILE A 275 5.21 12.57 -16.22
C ILE A 275 6.64 12.67 -15.69
N GLU A 276 7.64 12.07 -16.33
CA GLU A 276 9.05 12.21 -15.95
C GLU A 276 9.53 13.68 -15.96
N LYS A 277 8.86 14.54 -16.71
CA LYS A 277 9.14 15.98 -16.82
C LYS A 277 8.21 16.85 -15.97
N SER A 278 7.32 16.24 -15.19
CA SER A 278 6.38 16.96 -14.32
C SER A 278 7.11 17.71 -13.22
N ASN A 279 6.83 19.01 -13.10
CA ASN A 279 7.36 19.83 -12.00
C ASN A 279 6.91 19.30 -10.64
N MET A 280 5.69 18.77 -10.54
CA MET A 280 5.19 18.19 -9.29
C MET A 280 6.04 17.00 -8.86
N LEU A 281 6.29 16.03 -9.76
CA LEU A 281 7.15 14.88 -9.46
C LEU A 281 8.58 15.32 -9.16
N THR A 282 9.13 16.25 -9.94
CA THR A 282 10.47 16.79 -9.71
C THR A 282 10.59 17.43 -8.33
N ASN A 283 9.59 18.20 -7.89
CA ASN A 283 9.58 18.83 -6.57
C ASN A 283 9.47 17.82 -5.42
N LEU A 284 8.78 16.68 -5.63
CA LEU A 284 8.72 15.60 -4.65
C LEU A 284 10.04 14.84 -4.55
N ILE A 285 10.74 14.65 -5.67
CA ILE A 285 12.05 13.99 -5.75
C ILE A 285 13.13 14.87 -5.13
N VAL A 286 13.10 16.19 -5.39
CA VAL A 286 13.97 17.17 -4.72
C VAL A 286 13.48 17.32 -3.28
N LYS A 287 14.03 16.48 -2.40
CA LYS A 287 13.67 16.40 -0.98
C LYS A 287 13.72 17.78 -0.33
N THR A 288 12.57 18.40 -0.14
CA THR A 288 12.47 19.63 0.67
C THR A 288 12.60 19.24 2.12
N ILE A 289 13.80 19.49 2.69
CA ILE A 289 14.02 19.29 4.14
C ILE A 289 13.40 20.48 4.87
N PRO A 290 12.42 20.25 5.77
CA PRO A 290 11.82 21.33 6.54
C PRO A 290 12.85 22.11 7.33
N SER A 291 12.64 23.42 7.47
CA SER A 291 13.55 24.29 8.25
C SER A 291 13.72 23.83 9.70
N GLU A 292 12.67 23.28 10.29
CA GLU A 292 12.68 22.71 11.66
C GLU A 292 13.49 21.40 11.77
N CYS A 293 13.87 20.77 10.66
CA CYS A 293 14.72 19.59 10.63
C CYS A 293 16.21 19.91 10.46
N LYS A 294 16.57 21.17 10.18
CA LYS A 294 17.96 21.59 10.01
C LYS A 294 18.77 21.37 11.29
N GLY A 295 19.93 20.73 11.16
CA GLY A 295 20.78 20.37 12.29
C GLY A 295 20.28 19.17 13.12
N CYS A 296 19.20 18.51 12.71
CA CYS A 296 18.77 17.25 13.28
C CYS A 296 19.76 16.13 12.93
N ALA A 297 20.05 15.23 13.88
CA ALA A 297 20.93 14.09 13.64
C ALA A 297 20.46 13.17 12.48
N TYR A 298 19.16 13.21 12.17
CA TYR A 298 18.51 12.42 11.11
C TYR A 298 18.15 13.25 9.87
N GLU A 299 18.67 14.46 9.73
CA GLU A 299 18.33 15.37 8.62
C GLU A 299 18.46 14.71 7.25
N ASN A 300 19.54 13.98 7.02
CA ASN A 300 19.84 13.37 5.74
C ASN A 300 19.19 11.98 5.55
N SER A 301 18.97 11.22 6.61
CA SER A 301 18.36 9.89 6.53
C SER A 301 16.84 9.95 6.47
N CYS A 302 16.22 10.72 7.36
CA CYS A 302 14.77 10.91 7.44
C CYS A 302 14.25 11.94 6.44
N ALA A 303 15.02 13.02 6.17
CA ALA A 303 14.67 14.13 5.27
C ALA A 303 13.29 14.76 5.55
N GLY A 304 12.87 14.79 6.83
CA GLY A 304 11.57 15.29 7.25
C GLY A 304 10.42 14.29 7.20
N GLY A 305 10.67 13.03 6.88
CA GLY A 305 9.68 11.94 6.87
C GLY A 305 8.95 11.77 5.53
N VAL A 306 7.83 11.08 5.57
CA VAL A 306 7.06 10.65 4.39
C VAL A 306 6.24 11.80 3.80
N TYR A 307 6.33 12.00 2.48
CA TYR A 307 5.72 13.15 1.78
C TYR A 307 4.21 13.21 1.91
N ASP A 308 3.52 12.09 1.64
CA ASP A 308 2.07 12.07 1.67
C ASP A 308 1.52 12.35 3.06
N ARG A 309 2.16 11.87 4.14
CA ARG A 309 1.79 12.23 5.51
C ARG A 309 1.87 13.73 5.76
N ARG A 310 2.97 14.36 5.34
CA ARG A 310 3.18 15.81 5.52
C ARG A 310 2.12 16.61 4.79
N TYR A 311 1.86 16.29 3.51
CA TYR A 311 0.83 16.96 2.72
C TYR A 311 -0.57 16.78 3.29
N LEU A 312 -0.93 15.56 3.67
CA LEU A 312 -2.27 15.26 4.17
C LEU A 312 -2.56 15.87 5.54
N TRP A 313 -1.50 16.08 6.35
CA TRP A 313 -1.63 16.72 7.66
C TRP A 313 -1.59 18.22 7.61
N TYR A 314 -0.71 18.80 6.79
CA TYR A 314 -0.37 20.22 6.86
C TYR A 314 -0.62 20.99 5.56
N GLY A 315 -0.94 20.33 4.47
CA GLY A 315 -1.06 20.94 3.13
C GLY A 315 0.30 21.43 2.56
N THR A 316 1.42 21.05 3.17
CA THR A 316 2.74 21.53 2.78
C THR A 316 3.85 20.54 3.12
N LEU A 317 4.98 20.60 2.39
CA LEU A 317 6.22 19.90 2.71
C LEU A 317 7.15 20.67 3.66
N GLU A 318 6.82 21.90 4.05
CA GLU A 318 7.65 22.73 4.93
C GLU A 318 7.61 22.33 6.41
N LYS A 319 6.73 21.39 6.76
CA LYS A 319 6.61 20.81 8.10
C LYS A 319 7.24 19.42 8.16
N LYS A 320 7.80 19.06 9.31
CA LYS A 320 8.25 17.68 9.57
C LYS A 320 7.06 16.73 9.65
N ASP A 321 7.35 15.43 9.49
CA ASP A 321 6.36 14.36 9.60
C ASP A 321 5.58 14.48 10.94
N PRO A 322 4.23 14.31 10.93
CA PRO A 322 3.39 14.41 12.13
C PRO A 322 3.78 13.41 13.23
N TYR A 323 4.37 12.28 12.84
CA TYR A 323 4.86 11.26 13.76
C TYR A 323 6.30 11.50 14.24
N CYS A 324 6.95 12.61 13.88
CA CYS A 324 8.30 12.89 14.33
C CYS A 324 8.35 13.10 15.85
N PRO A 325 9.00 12.21 16.62
CA PRO A 325 9.04 12.31 18.09
C PRO A 325 9.99 13.41 18.57
N GLY A 326 10.78 14.00 17.67
CA GLY A 326 11.91 14.85 18.01
C GLY A 326 13.14 14.06 18.48
N VAL A 327 14.29 14.71 18.43
CA VAL A 327 15.62 14.09 18.69
C VAL A 327 15.72 13.47 20.09
N PHE A 328 15.01 14.02 21.07
CA PHE A 328 15.08 13.57 22.46
C PHE A 328 14.45 12.17 22.68
N HIS A 329 13.39 11.84 21.98
CA HIS A 329 12.71 10.56 22.14
C HIS A 329 13.36 9.44 21.31
N ALA A 330 14.01 9.76 20.19
CA ALA A 330 14.68 8.79 19.35
C ALA A 330 15.90 8.11 20.01
N ARG A 331 16.59 8.81 20.91
CA ARG A 331 17.83 8.32 21.55
C ARG A 331 17.63 7.19 22.56
N ASN A 332 16.40 6.95 23.00
CA ASN A 332 16.09 5.94 24.04
C ASN A 332 15.61 4.60 23.46
N ASN A 333 15.44 4.47 22.14
CA ASN A 333 15.05 3.22 21.53
C ASN A 333 16.29 2.37 21.19
N GLN A 334 16.28 1.11 21.59
CA GLN A 334 17.21 0.12 21.06
C GLN A 334 16.89 -0.04 19.58
N PRO A 335 17.89 -0.07 18.67
CA PRO A 335 17.64 -0.31 17.26
C PRO A 335 16.90 -1.64 17.05
N ILE A 336 15.87 -1.60 16.23
CA ILE A 336 15.17 -2.79 15.78
C ILE A 336 15.99 -3.44 14.68
N GLU A 337 16.26 -4.73 14.82
CA GLU A 337 16.96 -5.51 13.81
C GLU A 337 16.03 -5.87 12.65
N ILE A 338 16.45 -5.57 11.45
CA ILE A 338 15.77 -6.03 10.23
C ILE A 338 16.38 -7.38 9.86
N THR A 339 15.57 -8.43 9.87
CA THR A 339 16.00 -9.77 9.51
C THR A 339 16.17 -9.88 8.00
N ALA A 340 17.37 -10.24 7.53
CA ALA A 340 17.61 -10.46 6.11
C ALA A 340 16.63 -11.49 5.53
N SER A 341 16.09 -11.21 4.36
CA SER A 341 15.08 -12.04 3.72
C SER A 341 15.23 -11.98 2.21
N ASP A 342 15.02 -13.11 1.54
CA ASP A 342 14.90 -13.20 0.08
C ASP A 342 13.53 -12.67 -0.43
N PHE A 343 12.76 -12.09 0.47
CA PHE A 343 11.46 -11.53 0.16
C PHE A 343 11.57 -10.32 -0.78
N VAL A 344 10.85 -10.41 -1.90
CA VAL A 344 10.72 -9.33 -2.89
C VAL A 344 9.24 -9.15 -3.21
N SER A 345 8.61 -8.17 -2.57
CA SER A 345 7.22 -7.77 -2.90
C SER A 345 7.20 -6.63 -3.90
N VAL A 346 6.15 -6.57 -4.70
CA VAL A 346 5.81 -5.39 -5.51
C VAL A 346 5.68 -4.14 -4.63
N HIS A 347 5.19 -4.30 -3.40
CA HIS A 347 5.02 -3.18 -2.46
C HIS A 347 6.32 -2.68 -1.83
N ASP A 348 7.39 -3.48 -1.88
CA ASP A 348 8.70 -3.14 -1.32
C ASP A 348 9.46 -2.14 -2.23
N GLY A 349 8.96 -1.00 -2.43
CA GLY A 349 9.47 0.06 -3.33
C GLY A 349 8.35 0.82 -4.00
N TYR A 350 7.10 0.50 -3.60
CA TYR A 350 5.90 1.16 -4.06
C TYR A 350 5.28 2.08 -3.00
N LEU A 351 5.26 1.64 -1.73
CA LEU A 351 4.68 2.39 -0.60
C LEU A 351 5.62 2.42 0.60
N PRO A 352 5.55 3.45 1.45
CA PRO A 352 6.07 3.39 2.82
C PRO A 352 5.30 2.34 3.64
N THR A 353 5.90 1.19 3.88
CA THR A 353 5.29 0.01 4.53
C THR A 353 6.27 -0.69 5.45
N ILE A 354 5.75 -1.54 6.34
CA ILE A 354 6.55 -2.42 7.20
C ILE A 354 6.04 -3.84 7.02
N PHE A 355 6.98 -4.76 6.72
CA PHE A 355 6.69 -6.18 6.51
C PHE A 355 7.21 -7.03 7.65
N PHE A 356 6.45 -8.05 7.96
CA PHE A 356 6.74 -8.98 9.05
C PHE A 356 6.60 -10.43 8.57
N ARG A 357 7.37 -11.31 9.20
CA ARG A 357 7.27 -12.76 9.00
C ARG A 357 7.08 -13.46 10.34
N PRO A 358 6.14 -14.40 10.46
CA PRO A 358 6.07 -15.29 11.63
C PRO A 358 7.41 -16.00 11.87
N LYS A 359 7.84 -16.15 13.12
CA LYS A 359 8.94 -17.06 13.44
C LYS A 359 8.46 -18.50 13.29
N GLU A 360 9.34 -19.31 12.72
CA GLU A 360 9.18 -20.77 12.77
C GLU A 360 9.43 -21.23 14.22
N ASP A 361 8.71 -22.25 14.68
CA ASP A 361 8.87 -22.84 16.02
C ASP A 361 10.18 -23.62 16.14
#